data_2f5a85f6d3b40ff0868b6a4b40110b7e
#
_entry.id   2f5a85f6d3b40ff0868b6a4b40110b7e
#
_cell.length_a   1.000
_cell.length_b   1.000
_cell.length_c   1.000
_cell.angle_alpha   90.00
_cell.angle_beta   90.00
_cell.angle_gamma   90.00
#
_symmetry.space_group_name_H-M   'P 1'
#
loop_
_entity.id
_entity.type
_entity.pdbx_description
1 polymer ?
#
loop_
_entity_poly.entity_id
_entity_poly.type
_entity_poly.pdbx_seq_one_letter_code
_entity_poly.pdbx_strand_id
1 'polypeptide(L)'
;VEALTSYRQLVAKVDAQWARSAQMLGARLHCGPGCCDCCRQHISVFPVEAVNIALAVDALPGDAADALRRRGARTPADGPCPLLDADGHCALYAARPIICRTQGLPLLVATDNGDQVAACPLNKVDGAPLPAAAVVDLERLNRILAAVNRLFVQTAMPKAPERIPIAAALEIRIP
;
A
#
# COMPACT_ATOMS: atom_id res chain seq x y z
N VAL A 1 -10.55 11.09 -12.91
CA VAL A 1 -9.35 10.42 -13.44
C VAL A 1 -8.13 11.34 -13.37
N GLU A 2 -8.25 12.62 -13.76
CA GLU A 2 -7.16 13.61 -13.69
C GLU A 2 -6.67 13.84 -12.26
N ALA A 3 -7.58 13.88 -11.29
CA ALA A 3 -7.27 14.04 -9.88
C ALA A 3 -6.36 12.93 -9.30
N LEU A 4 -6.26 11.75 -9.95
CA LEU A 4 -5.37 10.66 -9.54
C LEU A 4 -3.99 10.70 -10.19
N THR A 5 -3.73 11.64 -11.09
CA THR A 5 -2.47 11.67 -11.86
C THR A 5 -1.24 11.76 -10.95
N SER A 6 -1.26 12.68 -9.98
CA SER A 6 -0.15 12.84 -9.02
C SER A 6 0.08 11.59 -8.17
N TYR A 7 -1.00 10.91 -7.75
CA TYR A 7 -0.91 9.66 -7.02
C TYR A 7 -0.30 8.54 -7.87
N ARG A 8 -0.74 8.39 -9.12
CA ARG A 8 -0.20 7.39 -10.05
C ARG A 8 1.27 7.62 -10.38
N GLN A 9 1.68 8.88 -10.49
CA GLN A 9 3.11 9.23 -10.63
C GLN A 9 3.92 8.85 -9.39
N LEU A 10 3.36 9.07 -8.18
CA LEU A 10 4.00 8.63 -6.94
C LEU A 10 4.11 7.10 -6.89
N VAL A 11 3.04 6.37 -7.24
CA VAL A 11 3.05 4.90 -7.34
C VAL A 11 4.17 4.43 -8.27
N ALA A 12 4.28 4.99 -9.47
CA ALA A 12 5.33 4.60 -10.42
C ALA A 12 6.75 4.82 -9.86
N LYS A 13 6.98 5.92 -9.12
CA LYS A 13 8.27 6.20 -8.47
C LYS A 13 8.56 5.20 -7.34
N VAL A 14 7.55 4.83 -6.56
CA VAL A 14 7.69 3.84 -5.48
C VAL A 14 7.95 2.45 -6.05
N ASP A 15 7.27 2.06 -7.13
CA ASP A 15 7.51 0.77 -7.81
C ASP A 15 8.93 0.71 -8.40
N ALA A 16 9.42 1.79 -9.01
CA ALA A 16 10.78 1.89 -9.49
C ALA A 16 11.82 1.81 -8.35
N GLN A 17 11.53 2.43 -7.21
CA GLN A 17 12.37 2.31 -6.02
C GLN A 17 12.37 0.87 -5.49
N TRP A 18 11.20 0.23 -5.43
CA TRP A 18 11.10 -1.17 -5.01
C TRP A 18 11.95 -2.08 -5.89
N ALA A 19 11.85 -1.94 -7.21
CA ALA A 19 12.63 -2.74 -8.16
C ALA A 19 14.16 -2.56 -7.96
N ARG A 20 14.62 -1.32 -7.77
CA ARG A 20 16.04 -1.04 -7.47
C ARG A 20 16.48 -1.66 -6.14
N SER A 21 15.69 -1.50 -5.09
CA SER A 21 16.00 -2.07 -3.77
C SER A 21 16.01 -3.60 -3.83
N ALA A 22 15.07 -4.22 -4.53
CA ALA A 22 15.02 -5.67 -4.70
C ALA A 22 16.26 -6.20 -5.44
N GLN A 23 16.71 -5.50 -6.48
CA GLN A 23 17.93 -5.86 -7.20
C GLN A 23 19.17 -5.78 -6.29
N MET A 24 19.28 -4.74 -5.45
CA MET A 24 20.42 -4.56 -4.54
C MET A 24 20.41 -5.53 -3.36
N LEU A 25 19.23 -5.88 -2.87
CA LEU A 25 19.08 -6.78 -1.71
C LEU A 25 19.14 -8.25 -2.12
N GLY A 26 18.72 -8.60 -3.32
CA GLY A 26 18.76 -9.97 -3.85
C GLY A 26 18.07 -10.97 -2.92
N ALA A 27 18.76 -12.05 -2.60
CA ALA A 27 18.27 -13.13 -1.73
C ALA A 27 18.00 -12.71 -0.26
N ARG A 28 18.36 -11.50 0.14
CA ARG A 28 18.03 -10.93 1.46
C ARG A 28 16.57 -10.51 1.56
N LEU A 29 15.88 -10.27 0.44
CA LEU A 29 14.50 -9.88 0.36
C LEU A 29 13.60 -11.13 0.18
N HIS A 30 12.81 -11.43 1.18
CA HIS A 30 11.89 -12.58 1.17
C HIS A 30 10.53 -12.25 0.51
N CYS A 31 10.20 -10.94 0.39
CA CYS A 31 8.91 -10.51 -0.17
C CYS A 31 8.76 -10.93 -1.63
N GLY A 32 7.69 -11.67 -1.92
CA GLY A 32 7.38 -12.19 -3.24
C GLY A 32 6.02 -12.88 -3.27
N PRO A 33 5.67 -13.55 -4.37
CA PRO A 33 4.44 -14.32 -4.47
C PRO A 33 4.31 -15.33 -3.33
N GLY A 34 3.13 -15.37 -2.69
CA GLY A 34 2.84 -16.23 -1.53
C GLY A 34 3.25 -15.67 -0.16
N CYS A 35 4.03 -14.59 -0.10
CA CYS A 35 4.29 -13.88 1.15
C CYS A 35 3.11 -12.94 1.48
N CYS A 36 2.38 -13.23 2.56
CA CYS A 36 1.17 -12.50 2.92
C CYS A 36 1.09 -12.06 4.40
N ASP A 37 2.17 -12.18 5.18
CA ASP A 37 2.15 -11.86 6.61
C ASP A 37 1.71 -10.42 6.89
N CYS A 38 2.12 -9.45 6.07
CA CYS A 38 1.68 -8.06 6.19
C CYS A 38 0.17 -7.86 5.86
N CYS A 39 -0.48 -8.84 5.21
CA CYS A 39 -1.90 -8.80 4.88
C CYS A 39 -2.79 -9.42 5.99
N ARG A 40 -2.20 -9.91 7.08
CA ARG A 40 -2.96 -10.44 8.24
C ARG A 40 -3.59 -9.35 9.09
N GLN A 41 -3.30 -8.09 8.79
CA GLN A 41 -3.89 -6.93 9.45
C GLN A 41 -4.70 -6.11 8.46
N HIS A 42 -5.87 -5.64 8.89
CA HIS A 42 -6.69 -4.70 8.14
C HIS A 42 -6.19 -3.29 8.41
N ILE A 43 -5.90 -2.55 7.35
CA ILE A 43 -5.37 -1.19 7.43
C ILE A 43 -6.32 -0.17 6.83
N SER A 44 -6.14 1.09 7.23
CA SER A 44 -6.80 2.24 6.61
C SER A 44 -5.82 3.01 5.74
N VAL A 45 -6.32 3.56 4.65
CA VAL A 45 -5.56 4.27 3.62
C VAL A 45 -6.06 5.70 3.44
N PHE A 46 -5.33 6.53 2.74
CA PHE A 46 -5.81 7.87 2.37
C PHE A 46 -6.94 7.80 1.33
N PRO A 47 -7.84 8.80 1.28
CA PRO A 47 -8.91 8.88 0.28
C PRO A 47 -8.45 8.68 -1.16
N VAL A 48 -7.32 9.25 -1.57
CA VAL A 48 -6.76 9.07 -2.91
C VAL A 48 -6.41 7.60 -3.22
N GLU A 49 -5.92 6.88 -2.22
CA GLU A 49 -5.62 5.45 -2.33
C GLU A 49 -6.91 4.61 -2.36
N ALA A 50 -7.88 4.97 -1.51
CA ALA A 50 -9.18 4.30 -1.47
C ALA A 50 -9.92 4.41 -2.80
N VAL A 51 -9.91 5.59 -3.44
CA VAL A 51 -10.49 5.78 -4.77
C VAL A 51 -9.73 4.99 -5.84
N ASN A 52 -8.41 4.91 -5.76
CA ASN A 52 -7.64 4.06 -6.69
C ASN A 52 -7.98 2.57 -6.53
N ILE A 53 -8.23 2.09 -5.30
CA ILE A 53 -8.73 0.74 -5.03
C ILE A 53 -10.13 0.57 -5.62
N ALA A 54 -11.05 1.50 -5.37
CA ALA A 54 -12.43 1.45 -5.88
C ALA A 54 -12.48 1.35 -7.41
N LEU A 55 -11.69 2.16 -8.10
CA LEU A 55 -11.57 2.09 -9.58
C LEU A 55 -11.04 0.74 -10.06
N ALA A 56 -10.11 0.15 -9.33
CA ALA A 56 -9.61 -1.19 -9.66
C ALA A 56 -10.66 -2.28 -9.43
N VAL A 57 -11.53 -2.13 -8.41
CA VAL A 57 -12.70 -3.02 -8.22
C VAL A 57 -13.69 -2.85 -9.35
N ASP A 58 -14.02 -1.62 -9.74
CA ASP A 58 -14.98 -1.35 -10.82
C ASP A 58 -14.47 -1.83 -12.20
N ALA A 59 -13.17 -2.00 -12.36
CA ALA A 59 -12.57 -2.56 -13.57
C ALA A 59 -12.59 -4.11 -13.64
N LEU A 60 -12.95 -4.79 -12.54
CA LEU A 60 -13.10 -6.23 -12.52
C LEU A 60 -14.39 -6.69 -13.21
N PRO A 61 -14.48 -7.94 -13.68
CA PRO A 61 -15.76 -8.56 -14.02
C PRO A 61 -16.76 -8.44 -12.87
N GLY A 62 -18.05 -8.22 -13.17
CA GLY A 62 -19.06 -7.89 -12.17
C GLY A 62 -19.17 -8.87 -11.01
N ASP A 63 -19.12 -10.18 -11.31
CA ASP A 63 -19.15 -11.26 -10.32
C ASP A 63 -17.92 -11.23 -9.38
N ALA A 64 -16.74 -10.93 -9.92
CA ALA A 64 -15.51 -10.81 -9.15
C ALA A 64 -15.53 -9.53 -8.28
N ALA A 65 -16.00 -8.40 -8.84
CA ALA A 65 -16.18 -7.17 -8.09
C ALA A 65 -17.15 -7.36 -6.92
N ASP A 66 -18.30 -8.00 -7.15
CA ASP A 66 -19.30 -8.26 -6.13
C ASP A 66 -18.80 -9.25 -5.06
N ALA A 67 -18.06 -10.27 -5.46
CA ALA A 67 -17.43 -11.19 -4.51
C ALA A 67 -16.46 -10.46 -3.58
N LEU A 68 -15.66 -9.55 -4.12
CA LEU A 68 -14.70 -8.77 -3.36
C LEU A 68 -15.40 -7.80 -2.39
N ARG A 69 -16.47 -7.11 -2.82
CA ARG A 69 -17.29 -6.26 -1.97
C ARG A 69 -17.95 -7.04 -0.82
N ARG A 70 -18.57 -8.19 -1.15
CA ARG A 70 -19.15 -9.06 -0.09
C ARG A 70 -18.11 -9.52 0.92
N ARG A 71 -16.87 -9.79 0.49
CA ARG A 71 -15.77 -10.12 1.40
C ARG A 71 -15.42 -8.93 2.28
N GLY A 72 -15.29 -7.72 1.70
CA GLY A 72 -15.06 -6.48 2.44
C GLY A 72 -16.11 -6.24 3.52
N ALA A 73 -17.39 -6.35 3.18
CA ALA A 73 -18.51 -6.15 4.11
C ALA A 73 -18.52 -7.14 5.30
N ARG A 74 -17.87 -8.30 5.16
CA ARG A 74 -17.78 -9.35 6.20
C ARG A 74 -16.47 -9.31 6.97
N THR A 75 -15.50 -8.51 6.55
CA THR A 75 -14.18 -8.43 7.19
C THR A 75 -14.30 -7.63 8.49
N PRO A 76 -13.97 -8.23 9.64
CA PRO A 76 -13.95 -7.50 10.91
C PRO A 76 -12.82 -6.46 10.93
N ALA A 77 -12.97 -5.44 11.76
CA ALA A 77 -12.01 -4.32 11.81
C ALA A 77 -10.60 -4.75 12.22
N ASP A 78 -10.47 -5.82 12.98
CA ASP A 78 -9.22 -6.43 13.45
C ASP A 78 -8.84 -7.69 12.65
N GLY A 79 -9.57 -7.97 11.54
CA GLY A 79 -9.34 -9.13 10.70
C GLY A 79 -8.21 -8.95 9.69
N PRO A 80 -8.01 -9.95 8.83
CA PRO A 80 -7.06 -9.84 7.72
C PRO A 80 -7.55 -8.84 6.67
N CYS A 81 -6.62 -8.40 5.82
CA CYS A 81 -6.96 -7.53 4.68
C CYS A 81 -8.03 -8.19 3.79
N PRO A 82 -9.14 -7.50 3.45
CA PRO A 82 -10.20 -8.07 2.60
C PRO A 82 -9.74 -8.37 1.17
N LEU A 83 -8.58 -7.85 0.75
CA LEU A 83 -7.98 -8.15 -0.55
C LEU A 83 -7.18 -9.45 -0.57
N LEU A 84 -6.88 -10.03 0.60
CA LEU A 84 -6.17 -11.31 0.68
C LEU A 84 -7.11 -12.45 0.30
N ASP A 85 -6.73 -13.27 -0.68
CA ASP A 85 -7.47 -14.48 -1.06
C ASP A 85 -7.04 -15.72 -0.24
N ALA A 86 -7.68 -16.84 -0.52
CA ALA A 86 -7.41 -18.10 0.18
C ALA A 86 -6.02 -18.67 -0.13
N ASP A 87 -5.44 -18.31 -1.26
CA ASP A 87 -4.14 -18.77 -1.73
C ASP A 87 -3.00 -17.86 -1.27
N GLY A 88 -3.30 -16.82 -0.46
CA GLY A 88 -2.31 -15.90 0.06
C GLY A 88 -1.92 -14.78 -0.93
N HIS A 89 -2.73 -14.53 -1.95
CA HIS A 89 -2.46 -13.47 -2.92
C HIS A 89 -3.38 -12.25 -2.70
N CYS A 90 -2.90 -11.09 -3.13
CA CYS A 90 -3.71 -9.88 -3.13
C CYS A 90 -4.56 -9.79 -4.40
N ALA A 91 -5.88 -9.81 -4.26
CA ALA A 91 -6.82 -9.73 -5.38
C ALA A 91 -6.66 -8.46 -6.25
N LEU A 92 -6.14 -7.38 -5.67
CA LEU A 92 -5.87 -6.12 -6.37
C LEU A 92 -4.38 -5.73 -6.29
N TYR A 93 -3.47 -6.67 -6.55
CA TYR A 93 -2.03 -6.46 -6.38
C TYR A 93 -1.51 -5.20 -7.10
N ALA A 94 -1.97 -4.93 -8.31
CA ALA A 94 -1.58 -3.75 -9.08
C ALA A 94 -2.09 -2.43 -8.49
N ALA A 95 -3.20 -2.45 -7.73
CA ALA A 95 -3.80 -1.27 -7.11
C ALA A 95 -3.43 -1.11 -5.63
N ARG A 96 -2.43 -1.84 -5.14
CA ARG A 96 -1.96 -1.75 -3.75
C ARG A 96 -1.65 -0.31 -3.34
N PRO A 97 -2.04 0.12 -2.13
CA PRO A 97 -1.64 1.42 -1.57
C PRO A 97 -0.13 1.50 -1.32
N ILE A 98 0.38 2.69 -1.10
CA ILE A 98 1.82 2.96 -0.95
C ILE A 98 2.43 2.13 0.18
N ILE A 99 1.75 2.00 1.32
CA ILE A 99 2.23 1.18 2.43
C ILE A 99 2.46 -0.28 2.02
N CYS A 100 1.57 -0.86 1.22
CA CYS A 100 1.72 -2.24 0.74
C CYS A 100 2.85 -2.38 -0.28
N ARG A 101 3.16 -1.29 -1.02
CA ARG A 101 4.24 -1.29 -2.02
C ARG A 101 5.62 -1.17 -1.39
N THR A 102 5.71 -0.55 -0.21
CA THR A 102 6.97 -0.39 0.51
C THR A 102 7.19 -1.49 1.56
N GLN A 103 6.17 -2.29 1.82
CA GLN A 103 6.28 -3.36 2.82
C GLN A 103 7.41 -4.33 2.46
N GLY A 104 8.24 -4.61 3.44
CA GLY A 104 9.41 -5.47 3.30
C GLY A 104 10.69 -4.75 2.91
N LEU A 105 10.64 -3.56 2.34
CA LEU A 105 11.86 -2.77 2.11
C LEU A 105 12.45 -2.27 3.43
N PRO A 106 13.77 -2.04 3.49
CA PRO A 106 14.37 -1.30 4.60
C PRO A 106 13.83 0.13 4.59
N LEU A 107 13.21 0.54 5.69
CA LEU A 107 12.61 1.85 5.87
C LEU A 107 13.40 2.65 6.90
N LEU A 108 13.88 3.83 6.55
CA LEU A 108 14.42 4.78 7.51
C LEU A 108 13.25 5.39 8.28
N VAL A 109 13.24 5.19 9.58
CA VAL A 109 12.21 5.71 10.50
C VAL A 109 12.87 6.57 11.56
N ALA A 110 12.29 7.73 11.84
CA ALA A 110 12.72 8.57 12.96
C ALA A 110 12.20 7.95 14.27
N THR A 111 13.07 7.84 15.26
CA THR A 111 12.75 7.39 16.61
C THR A 111 13.29 8.37 17.65
N ASP A 112 12.85 8.25 18.90
CA ASP A 112 13.36 9.09 20.00
C ASP A 112 14.88 8.93 20.20
N ASN A 113 15.46 7.81 19.77
CA ASN A 113 16.90 7.51 19.86
C ASN A 113 17.65 7.81 18.54
N GLY A 114 17.09 8.59 17.63
CA GLY A 114 17.63 8.87 16.32
C GLY A 114 17.05 7.99 15.21
N ASP A 115 17.54 8.19 14.00
CA ASP A 115 17.07 7.46 12.83
C ASP A 115 17.49 5.99 12.87
N GLN A 116 16.54 5.09 12.62
CA GLN A 116 16.75 3.65 12.57
C GLN A 116 16.24 3.07 11.26
N VAL A 117 16.81 1.96 10.83
CA VAL A 117 16.30 1.21 9.68
C VAL A 117 15.45 0.05 10.18
N ALA A 118 14.15 0.11 9.88
CA ALA A 118 13.19 -0.96 10.13
C ALA A 118 12.96 -1.77 8.84
N ALA A 119 12.80 -3.08 8.95
CA ALA A 119 12.44 -3.95 7.84
C ALA A 119 11.55 -5.10 8.33
N CYS A 120 10.92 -5.81 7.40
CA CYS A 120 10.19 -7.02 7.72
C CYS A 120 11.13 -8.06 8.35
N PRO A 121 10.75 -8.69 9.48
CA PRO A 121 11.61 -9.70 10.14
C PRO A 121 11.92 -10.92 9.27
N LEU A 122 11.11 -11.19 8.23
CA LEU A 122 11.38 -12.26 7.27
C LEU A 122 12.54 -11.93 6.31
N ASN A 123 12.91 -10.65 6.19
CA ASN A 123 14.00 -10.20 5.33
C ASN A 123 15.31 -10.26 6.09
N LYS A 124 16.33 -10.86 5.49
CA LYS A 124 17.67 -11.00 6.08
C LYS A 124 18.47 -9.72 5.89
N VAL A 125 18.00 -8.62 6.49
CA VAL A 125 18.66 -7.30 6.37
C VAL A 125 19.65 -7.01 7.51
N ASP A 126 19.63 -7.82 8.57
CA ASP A 126 20.50 -7.68 9.73
C ASP A 126 21.95 -8.15 9.43
N GLY A 127 22.91 -7.55 10.10
CA GLY A 127 24.30 -8.00 10.15
C GLY A 127 25.18 -7.68 8.95
N ALA A 128 24.63 -7.17 7.84
CA ALA A 128 25.44 -6.71 6.71
C ALA A 128 25.05 -5.28 6.32
N PRO A 129 26.01 -4.45 5.88
CA PRO A 129 25.71 -3.08 5.45
C PRO A 129 24.62 -3.07 4.38
N LEU A 130 23.65 -2.17 4.55
CA LEU A 130 22.60 -1.92 3.56
C LEU A 130 23.07 -0.81 2.62
N PRO A 131 22.96 -1.00 1.29
CA PRO A 131 23.16 0.12 0.36
C PRO A 131 22.18 1.25 0.69
N ALA A 132 22.67 2.47 0.87
CA ALA A 132 21.81 3.61 1.20
C ALA A 132 20.68 3.80 0.16
N ALA A 133 20.96 3.52 -1.11
CA ALA A 133 19.98 3.59 -2.20
C ALA A 133 18.88 2.51 -2.13
N ALA A 134 19.05 1.46 -1.31
CA ALA A 134 18.01 0.45 -1.06
C ALA A 134 17.05 0.85 0.07
N VAL A 135 17.43 1.83 0.89
CA VAL A 135 16.66 2.29 2.04
C VAL A 135 15.68 3.36 1.62
N VAL A 136 14.43 3.26 2.05
CA VAL A 136 13.36 4.24 1.77
C VAL A 136 13.18 5.15 2.99
N ASP A 137 13.29 6.44 2.80
CA ASP A 137 12.93 7.46 3.80
C ASP A 137 11.41 7.49 3.95
N LEU A 138 10.91 6.85 5.02
CA LEU A 138 9.49 6.69 5.28
C LEU A 138 8.80 8.03 5.57
N GLU A 139 9.44 8.91 6.31
CA GLU A 139 8.86 10.20 6.67
C GLU A 139 8.69 11.09 5.43
N ARG A 140 9.72 11.16 4.60
CA ARG A 140 9.65 11.89 3.33
C ARG A 140 8.56 11.33 2.42
N LEU A 141 8.45 10.00 2.31
CA LEU A 141 7.41 9.35 1.51
C LEU A 141 6.02 9.69 2.03
N ASN A 142 5.81 9.61 3.35
CA ASN A 142 4.54 9.94 3.98
C ASN A 142 4.15 11.41 3.78
N ARG A 143 5.10 12.34 3.87
CA ARG A 143 4.86 13.76 3.59
C ARG A 143 4.41 13.99 2.14
N ILE A 144 5.05 13.32 1.18
CA ILE A 144 4.67 13.41 -0.24
C ILE A 144 3.26 12.84 -0.45
N LEU A 145 2.98 11.65 0.10
CA LEU A 145 1.67 11.02 -0.02
C LEU A 145 0.56 11.88 0.61
N ALA A 146 0.81 12.46 1.78
CA ALA A 146 -0.13 13.37 2.45
C ALA A 146 -0.40 14.63 1.62
N ALA A 147 0.62 15.19 0.97
CA ALA A 147 0.46 16.34 0.08
C ALA A 147 -0.37 15.99 -1.17
N VAL A 148 -0.09 14.84 -1.80
CA VAL A 148 -0.86 14.32 -2.93
C VAL A 148 -2.32 14.07 -2.53
N ASN A 149 -2.54 13.45 -1.37
CA ASN A 149 -3.90 13.24 -0.85
C ASN A 149 -4.63 14.56 -0.59
N ARG A 150 -3.96 15.56 -0.01
CA ARG A 150 -4.57 16.86 0.24
C ARG A 150 -5.07 17.51 -1.04
N LEU A 151 -4.26 17.52 -2.10
CA LEU A 151 -4.65 18.03 -3.41
C LEU A 151 -5.85 17.27 -3.97
N PHE A 152 -5.84 15.94 -3.86
CA PHE A 152 -6.95 15.10 -4.30
C PHE A 152 -8.24 15.40 -3.54
N VAL A 153 -8.18 15.46 -2.21
CA VAL A 153 -9.35 15.72 -1.36
C VAL A 153 -9.97 17.07 -1.67
N GLN A 154 -9.14 18.12 -1.82
CA GLN A 154 -9.63 19.48 -2.14
C GLN A 154 -10.41 19.54 -3.45
N THR A 155 -10.04 18.73 -4.43
CA THR A 155 -10.63 18.79 -5.78
C THR A 155 -11.71 17.74 -6.03
N ALA A 156 -11.59 16.56 -5.45
CA ALA A 156 -12.41 15.39 -5.79
C ALA A 156 -13.30 14.89 -4.65
N MET A 157 -12.88 15.07 -3.38
CA MET A 157 -13.60 14.52 -2.23
C MET A 157 -13.53 15.44 -0.99
N PRO A 158 -14.04 16.69 -1.03
CA PRO A 158 -13.83 17.69 0.03
C PRO A 158 -14.42 17.31 1.40
N LYS A 159 -15.26 16.29 1.45
CA LYS A 159 -15.87 15.75 2.69
C LYS A 159 -15.35 14.36 3.06
N ALA A 160 -14.26 13.91 2.43
CA ALA A 160 -13.70 12.60 2.76
C ALA A 160 -13.17 12.58 4.21
N PRO A 161 -13.29 11.43 4.90
CA PRO A 161 -12.63 11.24 6.19
C PRO A 161 -11.10 11.23 5.99
N GLU A 162 -10.35 11.43 7.07
CA GLU A 162 -8.88 11.43 7.02
C GLU A 162 -8.32 10.09 6.52
N ARG A 163 -8.90 9.00 6.95
CA ARG A 163 -8.53 7.64 6.57
C ARG A 163 -9.76 6.80 6.26
N ILE A 164 -9.63 5.88 5.32
CA ILE A 164 -10.69 4.97 4.87
C ILE A 164 -10.16 3.54 5.04
N PRO A 165 -10.83 2.66 5.82
CA PRO A 165 -10.49 1.25 5.86
C PRO A 165 -10.55 0.62 4.47
N ILE A 166 -9.65 -0.31 4.14
CA ILE A 166 -9.66 -0.96 2.80
C ILE A 166 -11.01 -1.62 2.53
N ALA A 167 -11.65 -2.22 3.54
CA ALA A 167 -12.99 -2.79 3.38
C ALA A 167 -14.01 -1.75 2.92
N ALA A 168 -13.99 -0.56 3.51
CA ALA A 168 -14.87 0.54 3.09
C ALA A 168 -14.51 1.10 1.72
N ALA A 169 -13.23 1.07 1.33
CA ALA A 169 -12.79 1.48 0.00
C ALA A 169 -13.41 0.61 -1.11
N LEU A 170 -13.71 -0.66 -0.85
CA LEU A 170 -14.35 -1.56 -1.81
C LEU A 170 -15.81 -1.19 -2.12
N GLU A 171 -16.47 -0.44 -1.23
CA GLU A 171 -17.86 0.01 -1.36
C GLU A 171 -17.98 1.38 -2.06
N ILE A 172 -16.88 2.11 -2.24
CA ILE A 172 -16.90 3.39 -2.94
C ILE A 172 -17.33 3.15 -4.39
N ARG A 173 -18.30 3.93 -4.86
CA ARG A 173 -18.75 3.96 -6.26
C ARG A 173 -18.24 5.25 -6.90
N ILE A 174 -17.59 5.11 -8.02
CA ILE A 174 -17.13 6.26 -8.78
C ILE A 174 -18.15 6.52 -9.90
N PRO A 175 -18.75 7.73 -9.95
CA PRO A 175 -19.74 8.07 -10.97
C PRO A 175 -19.15 8.14 -12.39
#